data_85ef83d053f6a104f46c79c8bb778be0
#
_entry.id   85ef83d053f6a104f46c79c8bb778be0
#
_cell.length_a   1.000
_cell.length_b   1.000
_cell.length_c   1.000
_cell.angle_alpha   90.00
_cell.angle_beta   90.00
_cell.angle_gamma   90.00
#
_symmetry.space_group_name_H-M   'P 1'
#
loop_
_entity.id
_entity.type
_entity.pdbx_description
1 polymer ?
#
loop_
_entity_poly.entity_id
_entity_poly.type
_entity_poly.pdbx_seq_one_letter_code
_entity_poly.pdbx_strand_id
1 'polypeptide(L)'
;VSDAAEYAPIAVALDAPDLPTMSAWAESVAPHVRCVKVGLEAFCRDGHGSVESARAAASSAGHDHIDVFLDLKLHDIPATVRGAARSVVSLHPAYLTVHASGGPEMVHAAAEALPHTRITAVTLLTSLDEDQATQLGIAGSPEEIVGRWARLALDAGARALVCSPKEVASLRAFVPADVHLITPGIRPAGSDTNDQRRAATPQQALADGADLLVIGRPITGQPDVGTAAAAIAADCRLG
;
A
#
# COMPACT_ATOMS: atom_id res chain seq x y z
N VAL A 1 12.72 -9.04 -17.88
CA VAL A 1 11.57 -9.95 -17.72
C VAL A 1 11.42 -10.16 -16.23
N SER A 2 10.32 -9.69 -15.67
CA SER A 2 10.07 -9.47 -14.24
C SER A 2 9.93 -10.77 -13.47
N ASP A 3 10.67 -10.90 -12.35
CA ASP A 3 10.53 -11.91 -11.28
C ASP A 3 9.19 -11.83 -10.52
N ALA A 4 8.22 -11.10 -11.05
CA ALA A 4 6.93 -10.83 -10.39
C ALA A 4 6.08 -12.09 -10.12
N ALA A 5 6.40 -13.22 -10.75
CA ALA A 5 5.70 -14.49 -10.55
C ALA A 5 6.29 -15.34 -9.39
N GLU A 6 7.47 -14.99 -8.90
CA GLU A 6 8.17 -15.76 -7.87
C GLU A 6 7.69 -15.39 -6.44
N TYR A 7 7.39 -14.11 -6.21
CA TYR A 7 6.99 -13.59 -4.90
C TYR A 7 5.49 -13.34 -4.81
N ALA A 8 4.91 -13.61 -3.64
CA ALA A 8 3.49 -13.33 -3.42
C ALA A 8 3.18 -11.82 -3.54
N PRO A 9 2.01 -11.44 -4.07
CA PRO A 9 1.62 -10.04 -4.25
C PRO A 9 1.23 -9.38 -2.91
N ILE A 10 2.17 -9.38 -1.98
CA ILE A 10 2.02 -8.85 -0.62
C ILE A 10 2.98 -7.68 -0.42
N ALA A 11 2.49 -6.60 0.19
CA ALA A 11 3.28 -5.54 0.80
C ALA A 11 3.18 -5.68 2.33
N VAL A 12 4.26 -6.09 2.98
CA VAL A 12 4.30 -6.21 4.45
C VAL A 12 4.51 -4.84 5.08
N ALA A 13 3.60 -4.44 5.97
CA ALA A 13 3.73 -3.19 6.71
C ALA A 13 4.78 -3.32 7.82
N LEU A 14 5.89 -2.60 7.66
CA LEU A 14 7.03 -2.60 8.59
C LEU A 14 6.88 -1.47 9.65
N ASP A 15 5.73 -1.42 10.31
CA ASP A 15 5.46 -0.44 11.38
C ASP A 15 6.08 -0.96 12.69
N ALA A 16 7.43 -1.00 12.75
CA ALA A 16 8.23 -1.52 13.86
C ALA A 16 8.62 -0.41 14.84
N PRO A 17 8.84 -0.74 16.13
CA PRO A 17 9.17 0.26 17.16
C PRO A 17 10.55 0.91 16.95
N ASP A 18 11.45 0.24 16.26
CA ASP A 18 12.81 0.71 16.00
C ASP A 18 13.38 0.15 14.68
N LEU A 19 14.49 0.70 14.24
CA LEU A 19 15.15 0.34 13.00
C LEU A 19 15.71 -1.10 12.99
N PRO A 20 16.36 -1.60 14.05
CA PRO A 20 16.81 -2.99 14.12
C PRO A 20 15.68 -4.01 13.98
N THR A 21 14.58 -3.81 14.68
CA THR A 21 13.38 -4.67 14.57
C THR A 21 12.80 -4.63 13.15
N MET A 22 12.71 -3.44 12.56
CA MET A 22 12.23 -3.27 11.19
C MET A 22 13.10 -4.01 10.18
N SER A 23 14.43 -3.91 10.32
CA SER A 23 15.39 -4.62 9.46
C SER A 23 15.27 -6.14 9.59
N ALA A 24 15.15 -6.65 10.82
CA ALA A 24 14.97 -8.08 11.06
C ALA A 24 13.65 -8.60 10.43
N TRP A 25 12.56 -7.81 10.51
CA TRP A 25 11.32 -8.15 9.84
C TRP A 25 11.47 -8.13 8.31
N ALA A 26 12.11 -7.09 7.75
CA ALA A 26 12.33 -6.98 6.30
C ALA A 26 13.14 -8.18 5.77
N GLU A 27 14.23 -8.58 6.46
CA GLU A 27 15.03 -9.76 6.13
C GLU A 27 14.20 -11.03 6.15
N SER A 28 13.39 -11.23 7.21
CA SER A 28 12.59 -12.44 7.39
C SER A 28 11.47 -12.58 6.36
N VAL A 29 10.85 -11.50 5.90
CA VAL A 29 9.71 -11.56 4.96
C VAL A 29 10.14 -11.52 3.50
N ALA A 30 11.33 -10.96 3.19
CA ALA A 30 11.80 -10.74 1.83
C ALA A 30 11.74 -11.99 0.92
N PRO A 31 12.08 -13.22 1.38
CA PRO A 31 11.99 -14.42 0.54
C PRO A 31 10.58 -14.80 0.10
N HIS A 32 9.55 -14.19 0.66
CA HIS A 32 8.16 -14.63 0.47
C HIS A 32 7.28 -13.61 -0.23
N VAL A 33 7.67 -12.31 -0.23
CA VAL A 33 6.79 -11.22 -0.63
C VAL A 33 7.44 -10.30 -1.67
N ARG A 34 6.62 -9.72 -2.54
CA ARG A 34 7.10 -8.81 -3.58
C ARG A 34 7.49 -7.44 -3.06
N CYS A 35 6.90 -7.00 -1.95
CA CYS A 35 6.98 -5.62 -1.52
C CYS A 35 7.07 -5.49 0.01
N VAL A 36 7.79 -4.48 0.49
CA VAL A 36 7.73 -4.00 1.87
C VAL A 36 7.18 -2.58 1.92
N LYS A 37 6.31 -2.30 2.90
CA LYS A 37 5.72 -0.98 3.10
C LYS A 37 6.39 -0.27 4.27
N VAL A 38 6.98 0.89 3.99
CA VAL A 38 7.46 1.83 5.00
C VAL A 38 6.40 2.91 5.19
N GLY A 39 5.77 2.90 6.37
CA GLY A 39 4.69 3.82 6.73
C GLY A 39 5.17 5.04 7.51
N LEU A 40 4.19 5.85 7.94
CA LEU A 40 4.45 7.12 8.65
C LEU A 40 5.27 6.91 9.93
N GLU A 41 5.01 5.87 10.71
CA GLU A 41 5.72 5.63 11.97
C GLU A 41 7.23 5.50 11.75
N ALA A 42 7.65 4.58 10.88
CA ALA A 42 9.05 4.34 10.58
C ALA A 42 9.69 5.55 9.86
N PHE A 43 8.99 6.13 8.88
CA PHE A 43 9.55 7.25 8.12
C PHE A 43 9.66 8.54 8.94
N CYS A 44 8.71 8.86 9.81
CA CYS A 44 8.79 10.03 10.68
C CYS A 44 9.89 9.89 11.75
N ARG A 45 10.19 8.66 12.18
CA ARG A 45 11.23 8.38 13.16
C ARG A 45 12.64 8.38 12.53
N ASP A 46 12.81 7.69 11.39
CA ASP A 46 14.12 7.37 10.83
C ASP A 46 14.37 7.97 9.42
N GLY A 47 13.38 8.62 8.82
CA GLY A 47 13.50 9.25 7.50
C GLY A 47 13.89 8.26 6.40
N HIS A 48 14.81 8.67 5.53
CA HIS A 48 15.36 7.85 4.45
C HIS A 48 16.01 6.56 4.93
N GLY A 49 16.62 6.58 6.13
CA GLY A 49 17.26 5.43 6.73
C GLY A 49 16.33 4.24 6.92
N SER A 50 15.03 4.46 7.11
CA SER A 50 14.04 3.39 7.19
C SER A 50 13.94 2.59 5.89
N VAL A 51 13.94 3.26 4.75
CA VAL A 51 13.86 2.62 3.42
C VAL A 51 15.17 1.92 3.06
N GLU A 52 16.31 2.60 3.32
CA GLU A 52 17.64 2.06 3.03
C GLU A 52 17.90 0.78 3.84
N SER A 53 17.56 0.79 5.14
CA SER A 53 17.71 -0.37 6.02
C SER A 53 16.79 -1.53 5.61
N ALA A 54 15.54 -1.26 5.23
CA ALA A 54 14.63 -2.31 4.76
C ALA A 54 15.14 -2.98 3.48
N ARG A 55 15.68 -2.20 2.52
CA ARG A 55 16.28 -2.75 1.30
C ARG A 55 17.55 -3.53 1.57
N ALA A 56 18.46 -3.01 2.40
CA ALA A 56 19.69 -3.70 2.74
C ALA A 56 19.40 -5.05 3.40
N ALA A 57 18.42 -5.10 4.30
CA ALA A 57 17.99 -6.33 4.96
C ALA A 57 17.38 -7.33 3.96
N ALA A 58 16.53 -6.88 3.04
CA ALA A 58 15.95 -7.73 2.00
C ALA A 58 17.03 -8.28 1.04
N SER A 59 18.00 -7.45 0.67
CA SER A 59 19.13 -7.88 -0.16
C SER A 59 19.99 -8.93 0.56
N SER A 60 20.20 -8.80 1.87
CA SER A 60 20.89 -9.82 2.68
C SER A 60 20.18 -11.17 2.67
N ALA A 61 18.86 -11.18 2.49
CA ALA A 61 18.04 -12.38 2.33
C ALA A 61 17.94 -12.88 0.87
N GLY A 62 18.67 -12.26 -0.06
CA GLY A 62 18.72 -12.65 -1.48
C GLY A 62 17.65 -11.99 -2.36
N HIS A 63 16.90 -10.99 -1.85
CA HIS A 63 15.91 -10.25 -2.63
C HIS A 63 16.40 -8.83 -2.97
N ASP A 64 17.30 -8.73 -3.95
CA ASP A 64 17.97 -7.47 -4.32
C ASP A 64 17.05 -6.41 -4.93
N HIS A 65 15.90 -6.83 -5.43
CA HIS A 65 14.95 -5.95 -6.15
C HIS A 65 13.57 -5.84 -5.48
N ILE A 66 13.53 -6.01 -4.14
CA ILE A 66 12.26 -5.87 -3.41
C ILE A 66 11.63 -4.49 -3.66
N ASP A 67 10.36 -4.46 -4.01
CA ASP A 67 9.61 -3.23 -4.16
C ASP A 67 9.46 -2.51 -2.81
N VAL A 68 9.55 -1.19 -2.81
CA VAL A 68 9.24 -0.37 -1.65
C VAL A 68 7.96 0.42 -1.88
N PHE A 69 7.00 0.21 -1.01
CA PHE A 69 5.79 1.00 -0.91
C PHE A 69 5.98 2.07 0.19
N LEU A 70 6.22 3.31 -0.24
CA LEU A 70 6.39 4.45 0.66
C LEU A 70 5.01 5.05 0.97
N ASP A 71 4.49 4.73 2.16
CA ASP A 71 3.12 5.04 2.55
C ASP A 71 3.05 6.29 3.43
N LEU A 72 3.25 7.47 2.82
CA LEU A 72 3.31 8.78 3.49
C LEU A 72 1.99 9.55 3.45
N LYS A 73 1.05 9.14 2.60
CA LYS A 73 -0.27 9.78 2.46
C LYS A 73 -0.19 11.31 2.33
N LEU A 74 0.66 11.78 1.40
CA LEU A 74 0.87 13.21 1.20
C LEU A 74 -0.46 13.93 0.90
N HIS A 75 -0.70 15.03 1.61
CA HIS A 75 -1.92 15.81 1.49
C HIS A 75 -1.65 17.25 1.87
N ASP A 76 -1.36 18.09 0.87
CA ASP A 76 -1.04 19.50 1.01
C ASP A 76 -1.27 20.21 -0.34
N ILE A 77 -0.98 21.50 -0.44
CA ILE A 77 -1.02 22.22 -1.73
C ILE A 77 -0.06 21.59 -2.74
N PRO A 78 -0.33 21.70 -4.07
CA PRO A 78 0.46 21.03 -5.10
C PRO A 78 1.97 21.29 -5.05
N ALA A 79 2.38 22.51 -4.73
CA ALA A 79 3.81 22.87 -4.62
C ALA A 79 4.53 22.11 -3.50
N THR A 80 3.89 21.97 -2.32
CA THR A 80 4.44 21.24 -1.17
C THR A 80 4.53 19.75 -1.47
N VAL A 81 3.49 19.15 -2.06
CA VAL A 81 3.47 17.73 -2.43
C VAL A 81 4.53 17.44 -3.50
N ARG A 82 4.70 18.32 -4.50
CA ARG A 82 5.80 18.21 -5.48
C ARG A 82 7.17 18.21 -4.79
N GLY A 83 7.38 19.10 -3.83
CA GLY A 83 8.62 19.16 -3.05
C GLY A 83 8.88 17.90 -2.25
N ALA A 84 7.85 17.39 -1.55
CA ALA A 84 7.92 16.15 -0.78
C ALA A 84 8.20 14.94 -1.69
N ALA A 85 7.53 14.83 -2.84
CA ALA A 85 7.78 13.78 -3.82
C ALA A 85 9.24 13.81 -4.33
N ARG A 86 9.75 15.00 -4.68
CA ARG A 86 11.15 15.17 -5.10
C ARG A 86 12.16 14.77 -4.02
N SER A 87 11.86 15.00 -2.75
CA SER A 87 12.79 14.67 -1.65
C SER A 87 13.02 13.15 -1.51
N VAL A 88 12.12 12.33 -2.00
CA VAL A 88 12.20 10.86 -1.92
C VAL A 88 12.59 10.19 -3.24
N VAL A 89 12.94 10.96 -4.29
CA VAL A 89 13.37 10.42 -5.61
C VAL A 89 14.52 9.43 -5.47
N SER A 90 15.53 9.75 -4.65
CA SER A 90 16.71 8.89 -4.44
C SER A 90 16.38 7.54 -3.79
N LEU A 91 15.23 7.42 -3.15
CA LEU A 91 14.76 6.17 -2.57
C LEU A 91 14.14 5.23 -3.61
N HIS A 92 13.91 5.67 -4.83
CA HIS A 92 13.30 4.89 -5.93
C HIS A 92 12.10 4.05 -5.45
N PRO A 93 11.08 4.65 -4.80
CA PRO A 93 9.93 3.86 -4.33
C PRO A 93 9.12 3.34 -5.53
N ALA A 94 8.67 2.08 -5.46
CA ALA A 94 7.75 1.52 -6.45
C ALA A 94 6.37 2.20 -6.36
N TYR A 95 5.97 2.58 -5.14
CA TYR A 95 4.70 3.26 -4.82
C TYR A 95 4.94 4.40 -3.84
N LEU A 96 4.25 5.53 -4.06
CA LEU A 96 4.16 6.64 -3.10
C LEU A 96 2.70 7.05 -2.93
N THR A 97 2.21 7.07 -1.69
CA THR A 97 0.81 7.43 -1.43
C THR A 97 0.60 8.93 -1.33
N VAL A 98 -0.50 9.36 -1.94
CA VAL A 98 -1.09 10.69 -1.79
C VAL A 98 -2.60 10.52 -1.51
N HIS A 99 -3.25 11.49 -0.88
CA HIS A 99 -4.70 11.47 -0.73
C HIS A 99 -5.41 11.97 -1.99
N ALA A 100 -6.38 11.22 -2.52
CA ALA A 100 -7.21 11.66 -3.65
C ALA A 100 -8.02 12.93 -3.33
N SER A 101 -8.39 13.10 -2.06
CA SER A 101 -9.11 14.30 -1.56
C SER A 101 -8.32 15.61 -1.66
N GLY A 102 -7.01 15.55 -1.90
CA GLY A 102 -6.19 16.73 -2.18
C GLY A 102 -6.43 17.35 -3.57
N GLY A 103 -7.22 16.68 -4.40
CA GLY A 103 -7.61 17.15 -5.72
C GLY A 103 -6.65 16.81 -6.85
N PRO A 104 -7.09 16.99 -8.11
CA PRO A 104 -6.34 16.55 -9.27
C PRO A 104 -5.00 17.27 -9.45
N GLU A 105 -4.91 18.55 -9.16
CA GLU A 105 -3.66 19.30 -9.28
C GLU A 105 -2.57 18.80 -8.32
N MET A 106 -2.95 18.40 -7.10
CA MET A 106 -2.02 17.85 -6.12
C MET A 106 -1.52 16.47 -6.55
N VAL A 107 -2.41 15.60 -7.02
CA VAL A 107 -2.05 14.27 -7.52
C VAL A 107 -1.14 14.39 -8.74
N HIS A 108 -1.48 15.28 -9.68
CA HIS A 108 -0.66 15.57 -10.86
C HIS A 108 0.75 16.06 -10.50
N ALA A 109 0.86 16.94 -9.51
CA ALA A 109 2.13 17.45 -9.04
C ALA A 109 3.06 16.36 -8.50
N ALA A 110 2.50 15.35 -7.82
CA ALA A 110 3.25 14.17 -7.39
C ALA A 110 3.66 13.28 -8.56
N ALA A 111 2.74 13.03 -9.51
CA ALA A 111 2.99 12.18 -10.68
C ALA A 111 4.09 12.77 -11.59
N GLU A 112 4.06 14.08 -11.82
CA GLU A 112 5.09 14.80 -12.57
C GLU A 112 6.47 14.72 -11.87
N ALA A 113 6.50 14.81 -10.53
CA ALA A 113 7.73 14.79 -9.75
C ALA A 113 8.41 13.41 -9.69
N LEU A 114 7.65 12.32 -9.85
CA LEU A 114 8.10 10.93 -9.74
C LEU A 114 7.58 10.06 -10.91
N PRO A 115 8.05 10.30 -12.14
CA PRO A 115 7.50 9.64 -13.34
C PRO A 115 7.71 8.12 -13.38
N HIS A 116 8.65 7.59 -12.60
CA HIS A 116 8.95 6.14 -12.52
C HIS A 116 8.32 5.45 -11.31
N THR A 117 7.62 6.21 -10.45
CA THR A 117 6.92 5.69 -9.26
C THR A 117 5.42 5.63 -9.56
N ARG A 118 4.75 4.57 -9.16
CA ARG A 118 3.29 4.55 -9.17
C ARG A 118 2.76 5.46 -8.06
N ILE A 119 2.37 6.68 -8.43
CA ILE A 119 1.62 7.52 -7.49
C ILE A 119 0.33 6.80 -7.15
N THR A 120 0.16 6.55 -5.88
CA THR A 120 -0.87 5.69 -5.31
C THR A 120 -1.88 6.55 -4.58
N ALA A 121 -3.04 6.75 -5.18
CA ALA A 121 -4.06 7.60 -4.58
C ALA A 121 -4.87 6.82 -3.53
N VAL A 122 -4.83 7.30 -2.29
CA VAL A 122 -5.69 6.83 -1.22
C VAL A 122 -7.06 7.45 -1.42
N THR A 123 -8.07 6.61 -1.64
CA THR A 123 -9.46 7.02 -1.78
C THR A 123 -10.06 7.35 -0.40
N LEU A 124 -11.23 6.84 -0.06
CA LEU A 124 -11.77 7.02 1.28
C LEU A 124 -11.01 6.13 2.27
N LEU A 125 -10.59 6.71 3.40
CA LEU A 125 -9.93 5.94 4.45
C LEU A 125 -10.84 4.80 4.94
N THR A 126 -10.32 3.59 5.06
CA THR A 126 -11.07 2.40 5.46
C THR A 126 -11.59 2.46 6.90
N SER A 127 -11.09 3.40 7.71
CA SER A 127 -11.55 3.69 9.07
C SER A 127 -12.79 4.57 9.11
N LEU A 128 -13.10 5.31 8.02
CA LEU A 128 -14.27 6.19 7.93
C LEU A 128 -15.50 5.38 7.51
N ASP A 129 -16.58 5.57 8.26
CA ASP A 129 -17.94 5.16 7.86
C ASP A 129 -18.69 6.32 7.17
N GLU A 130 -19.94 6.08 6.76
CA GLU A 130 -20.75 7.04 6.04
C GLU A 130 -21.09 8.27 6.89
N ASP A 131 -21.36 8.07 8.18
CA ASP A 131 -21.68 9.15 9.11
C ASP A 131 -20.47 10.07 9.31
N GLN A 132 -19.29 9.49 9.48
CA GLN A 132 -18.04 10.25 9.62
C GLN A 132 -17.67 10.99 8.33
N ALA A 133 -17.88 10.38 7.16
CA ALA A 133 -17.68 11.05 5.88
C ALA A 133 -18.64 12.25 5.73
N THR A 134 -19.90 12.09 6.10
CA THR A 134 -20.91 13.17 6.10
C THR A 134 -20.53 14.30 7.04
N GLN A 135 -20.05 14.00 8.26
CA GLN A 135 -19.58 15.01 9.22
C GLN A 135 -18.38 15.82 8.68
N LEU A 136 -17.56 15.20 7.83
CA LEU A 136 -16.45 15.86 7.12
C LEU A 136 -16.91 16.66 5.88
N GLY A 137 -18.21 16.70 5.60
CA GLY A 137 -18.76 17.38 4.44
C GLY A 137 -18.61 16.60 3.12
N ILE A 138 -18.31 15.31 3.19
CA ILE A 138 -18.14 14.45 2.01
C ILE A 138 -19.51 13.83 1.69
N ALA A 139 -20.11 14.26 0.57
CA ALA A 139 -21.44 13.80 0.15
C ALA A 139 -21.36 12.52 -0.69
N GLY A 140 -22.29 11.60 -0.45
CA GLY A 140 -22.48 10.33 -1.16
C GLY A 140 -22.15 9.12 -0.32
N SER A 141 -22.54 7.96 -0.80
CA SER A 141 -22.14 6.68 -0.20
C SER A 141 -20.63 6.44 -0.33
N PRO A 142 -20.01 5.62 0.53
CA PRO A 142 -18.59 5.27 0.40
C PRO A 142 -18.22 4.77 -1.00
N GLU A 143 -19.06 3.99 -1.64
CA GLU A 143 -18.81 3.48 -3.00
C GLU A 143 -18.81 4.59 -4.06
N GLU A 144 -19.76 5.53 -3.98
CA GLU A 144 -19.83 6.69 -4.89
C GLU A 144 -18.61 7.61 -4.70
N ILE A 145 -18.21 7.86 -3.44
CA ILE A 145 -17.04 8.69 -3.11
C ILE A 145 -15.77 8.03 -3.69
N VAL A 146 -15.57 6.75 -3.41
CA VAL A 146 -14.41 5.99 -3.89
C VAL A 146 -14.35 5.99 -5.41
N GLY A 147 -15.47 5.69 -6.09
CA GLY A 147 -15.53 5.70 -7.55
C GLY A 147 -15.24 7.06 -8.17
N ARG A 148 -15.75 8.13 -7.57
CA ARG A 148 -15.48 9.51 -8.02
C ARG A 148 -14.02 9.91 -7.83
N TRP A 149 -13.46 9.65 -6.65
CA TRP A 149 -12.09 10.01 -6.34
C TRP A 149 -11.07 9.15 -7.09
N ALA A 150 -11.39 7.88 -7.35
CA ALA A 150 -10.57 7.03 -8.21
C ALA A 150 -10.43 7.62 -9.62
N ARG A 151 -11.53 8.00 -10.27
CA ARG A 151 -11.49 8.63 -11.61
C ARG A 151 -10.67 9.91 -11.61
N LEU A 152 -10.93 10.82 -10.67
CA LEU A 152 -10.17 12.08 -10.54
C LEU A 152 -8.66 11.84 -10.39
N ALA A 153 -8.27 10.86 -9.58
CA ALA A 153 -6.87 10.54 -9.35
C ALA A 153 -6.21 9.91 -10.59
N LEU A 154 -6.90 9.02 -11.29
CA LEU A 154 -6.41 8.40 -12.52
C LEU A 154 -6.22 9.43 -13.63
N ASP A 155 -7.19 10.31 -13.83
CA ASP A 155 -7.12 11.41 -14.81
C ASP A 155 -5.95 12.35 -14.49
N ALA A 156 -5.60 12.52 -13.21
CA ALA A 156 -4.47 13.31 -12.74
C ALA A 156 -3.11 12.59 -12.80
N GLY A 157 -3.08 11.34 -13.25
CA GLY A 157 -1.83 10.59 -13.44
C GLY A 157 -1.47 9.57 -12.36
N ALA A 158 -2.36 9.29 -11.39
CA ALA A 158 -2.17 8.15 -10.49
C ALA A 158 -2.12 6.83 -11.29
N ARG A 159 -1.29 5.89 -10.83
CA ARG A 159 -1.12 4.56 -11.44
C ARG A 159 -1.34 3.44 -10.43
N ALA A 160 -1.81 3.78 -9.26
CA ALA A 160 -2.32 2.83 -8.27
C ALA A 160 -3.36 3.51 -7.38
N LEU A 161 -4.25 2.72 -6.81
CA LEU A 161 -5.30 3.16 -5.88
C LEU A 161 -5.25 2.32 -4.62
N VAL A 162 -5.40 2.94 -3.45
CA VAL A 162 -5.69 2.23 -2.20
C VAL A 162 -7.20 2.24 -1.98
N CYS A 163 -7.78 1.06 -1.86
CA CYS A 163 -9.21 0.85 -1.64
C CYS A 163 -9.46 -0.31 -0.67
N SER A 164 -10.62 -0.35 -0.04
CA SER A 164 -11.00 -1.49 0.81
C SER A 164 -11.31 -2.73 -0.03
N PRO A 165 -11.25 -3.95 0.55
CA PRO A 165 -11.61 -5.18 -0.17
C PRO A 165 -13.01 -5.12 -0.81
N LYS A 166 -13.95 -4.44 -0.17
CA LYS A 166 -15.34 -4.31 -0.65
C LYS A 166 -15.48 -3.52 -1.96
N GLU A 167 -14.50 -2.69 -2.27
CA GLU A 167 -14.53 -1.75 -3.40
C GLU A 167 -13.74 -2.28 -4.61
N VAL A 168 -12.94 -3.34 -4.43
CA VAL A 168 -12.03 -3.86 -5.47
C VAL A 168 -12.79 -4.25 -6.74
N ALA A 169 -13.83 -5.07 -6.64
CA ALA A 169 -14.58 -5.56 -7.80
C ALA A 169 -15.27 -4.41 -8.57
N SER A 170 -15.87 -3.44 -7.85
CA SER A 170 -16.52 -2.29 -8.48
C SER A 170 -15.51 -1.34 -9.14
N LEU A 171 -14.34 -1.16 -8.55
CA LEU A 171 -13.26 -0.38 -9.15
C LEU A 171 -12.69 -1.09 -10.39
N ARG A 172 -12.43 -2.39 -10.29
CA ARG A 172 -11.86 -3.17 -11.41
C ARG A 172 -12.74 -3.13 -12.66
N ALA A 173 -14.04 -2.92 -12.52
CA ALA A 173 -14.96 -2.79 -13.65
C ALA A 173 -14.64 -1.60 -14.59
N PHE A 174 -13.95 -0.57 -14.12
CA PHE A 174 -13.61 0.60 -14.94
C PHE A 174 -12.13 1.03 -14.85
N VAL A 175 -11.38 0.54 -13.88
CA VAL A 175 -9.96 0.86 -13.70
C VAL A 175 -9.14 0.04 -14.72
N PRO A 176 -8.23 0.66 -15.52
CA PRO A 176 -7.38 -0.05 -16.45
C PRO A 176 -6.53 -1.14 -15.78
N ALA A 177 -6.21 -2.20 -16.52
CA ALA A 177 -5.50 -3.36 -16.00
C ALA A 177 -4.04 -3.07 -15.57
N ASP A 178 -3.43 -2.01 -16.12
CA ASP A 178 -2.09 -1.53 -15.77
C ASP A 178 -2.06 -0.65 -14.51
N VAL A 179 -3.21 -0.29 -13.97
CA VAL A 179 -3.36 0.44 -12.72
C VAL A 179 -3.55 -0.55 -11.56
N HIS A 180 -2.70 -0.47 -10.57
CA HIS A 180 -2.73 -1.39 -9.44
C HIS A 180 -3.81 -1.01 -8.42
N LEU A 181 -4.64 -1.97 -8.03
CA LEU A 181 -5.53 -1.89 -6.88
C LEU A 181 -4.82 -2.49 -5.66
N ILE A 182 -4.55 -1.65 -4.67
CA ILE A 182 -3.81 -2.01 -3.47
C ILE A 182 -4.78 -2.05 -2.29
N THR A 183 -4.84 -3.18 -1.62
CA THR A 183 -5.91 -3.44 -0.65
C THR A 183 -5.36 -3.75 0.73
N PRO A 184 -5.55 -2.85 1.72
CA PRO A 184 -5.31 -3.12 3.13
C PRO A 184 -6.49 -3.87 3.77
N GLY A 185 -6.34 -4.25 5.04
CA GLY A 185 -7.42 -4.93 5.77
C GLY A 185 -7.52 -6.42 5.47
N ILE A 186 -6.46 -7.00 4.95
CA ILE A 186 -6.39 -8.43 4.64
C ILE A 186 -6.16 -9.24 5.92
N ARG A 187 -6.93 -10.31 6.06
CA ARG A 187 -6.86 -11.24 7.19
C ARG A 187 -6.95 -12.69 6.70
N PRO A 188 -6.01 -13.56 7.05
CA PRO A 188 -6.15 -14.99 6.83
C PRO A 188 -7.43 -15.53 7.47
N ALA A 189 -7.97 -16.61 6.93
CA ALA A 189 -9.15 -17.25 7.48
C ALA A 189 -8.94 -17.65 8.96
N GLY A 190 -9.90 -17.30 9.83
CA GLY A 190 -9.83 -17.61 11.27
C GLY A 190 -9.01 -16.66 12.13
N SER A 191 -8.43 -15.59 11.55
CA SER A 191 -7.74 -14.56 12.34
C SER A 191 -8.69 -13.46 12.84
N ASP A 192 -8.34 -12.81 13.96
CA ASP A 192 -9.11 -11.70 14.53
C ASP A 192 -9.18 -10.50 13.57
N THR A 193 -10.37 -9.92 13.43
CA THR A 193 -10.60 -8.74 12.58
C THR A 193 -10.03 -7.46 13.18
N ASN A 194 -9.83 -7.41 14.50
CA ASN A 194 -9.36 -6.23 15.25
C ASN A 194 -10.11 -4.94 14.86
N ASP A 195 -9.37 -3.88 14.52
CA ASP A 195 -9.87 -2.57 14.08
C ASP A 195 -10.34 -2.51 12.61
N GLN A 196 -10.20 -3.61 11.84
CA GLN A 196 -10.57 -3.67 10.42
C GLN A 196 -12.03 -4.08 10.24
N ARG A 197 -12.92 -3.09 10.06
CA ARG A 197 -14.36 -3.31 9.84
C ARG A 197 -14.70 -3.91 8.46
N ARG A 198 -13.75 -3.94 7.51
CA ARG A 198 -13.94 -4.32 6.10
C ARG A 198 -12.87 -5.33 5.66
N ALA A 199 -12.67 -6.40 6.46
CA ALA A 199 -11.66 -7.41 6.18
C ALA A 199 -12.10 -8.41 5.09
N ALA A 200 -11.11 -8.93 4.34
CA ALA A 200 -11.25 -10.06 3.41
C ALA A 200 -10.06 -11.01 3.53
N THR A 201 -10.21 -12.24 3.04
CA THR A 201 -9.08 -13.16 2.91
C THR A 201 -8.17 -12.77 1.74
N PRO A 202 -6.89 -13.19 1.75
CA PRO A 202 -5.99 -12.96 0.61
C PRO A 202 -6.58 -13.46 -0.71
N GLN A 203 -7.10 -14.69 -0.73
CA GLN A 203 -7.68 -15.32 -1.93
C GLN A 203 -8.86 -14.52 -2.47
N GLN A 204 -9.78 -14.10 -1.58
CA GLN A 204 -10.95 -13.34 -2.01
C GLN A 204 -10.55 -11.99 -2.61
N ALA A 205 -9.65 -11.26 -1.97
CA ALA A 205 -9.20 -9.96 -2.47
C ALA A 205 -8.51 -10.06 -3.84
N LEU A 206 -7.70 -11.09 -4.06
CA LEU A 206 -7.06 -11.35 -5.35
C LEU A 206 -8.08 -11.77 -6.41
N ALA A 207 -9.04 -12.64 -6.07
CA ALA A 207 -10.11 -13.05 -6.97
C ALA A 207 -11.01 -11.87 -7.39
N ASP A 208 -11.22 -10.90 -6.51
CA ASP A 208 -11.96 -9.67 -6.79
C ASP A 208 -11.15 -8.67 -7.67
N GLY A 209 -9.85 -8.92 -7.88
CA GLY A 209 -9.01 -8.15 -8.78
C GLY A 209 -8.01 -7.21 -8.09
N ALA A 210 -7.67 -7.42 -6.82
CA ALA A 210 -6.56 -6.72 -6.17
C ALA A 210 -5.21 -7.17 -6.75
N ASP A 211 -4.27 -6.23 -6.94
CA ASP A 211 -2.94 -6.49 -7.47
C ASP A 211 -1.87 -6.59 -6.38
N LEU A 212 -2.12 -5.98 -5.21
CA LEU A 212 -1.21 -5.98 -4.08
C LEU A 212 -1.99 -5.92 -2.76
N LEU A 213 -1.64 -6.80 -1.84
CA LEU A 213 -2.27 -6.91 -0.53
C LEU A 213 -1.39 -6.28 0.55
N VAL A 214 -1.90 -5.31 1.30
CA VAL A 214 -1.16 -4.72 2.43
C VAL A 214 -1.49 -5.50 3.69
N ILE A 215 -0.48 -6.14 4.27
CA ILE A 215 -0.62 -6.99 5.46
C ILE A 215 0.39 -6.53 6.53
N GLY A 216 -0.12 -6.23 7.72
CA GLY A 216 0.68 -5.84 8.89
C GLY A 216 0.62 -6.93 9.98
N ARG A 217 -0.11 -6.66 11.06
CA ARG A 217 -0.20 -7.51 12.27
C ARG A 217 -0.42 -9.02 12.06
N PRO A 218 -1.14 -9.50 11.04
CA PRO A 218 -1.19 -10.94 10.76
C PRO A 218 0.18 -11.56 10.49
N ILE A 219 1.15 -10.77 10.05
CA ILE A 219 2.56 -11.16 9.85
C ILE A 219 3.42 -10.64 10.99
N THR A 220 3.51 -9.31 11.15
CA THR A 220 4.46 -8.66 12.06
C THR A 220 4.10 -8.79 13.55
N GLY A 221 2.89 -9.19 13.87
CA GLY A 221 2.45 -9.51 15.24
C GLY A 221 2.69 -10.96 15.66
N GLN A 222 3.26 -11.79 14.79
CA GLN A 222 3.54 -13.20 15.11
C GLN A 222 4.95 -13.36 15.69
N PRO A 223 5.16 -14.37 16.54
CA PRO A 223 6.48 -14.65 17.11
C PRO A 223 7.54 -14.95 16.05
N ASP A 224 7.16 -15.58 14.96
CA ASP A 224 7.99 -15.85 13.78
C ASP A 224 7.38 -15.19 12.55
N VAL A 225 7.92 -14.02 12.21
CA VAL A 225 7.45 -13.16 11.11
C VAL A 225 7.67 -13.83 9.75
N GLY A 226 8.79 -14.52 9.56
CA GLY A 226 9.13 -15.23 8.33
C GLY A 226 8.16 -16.38 8.06
N THR A 227 7.93 -17.25 9.05
CA THR A 227 6.96 -18.35 8.95
C THR A 227 5.55 -17.84 8.66
N ALA A 228 5.14 -16.74 9.32
CA ALA A 228 3.82 -16.14 9.07
C ALA A 228 3.70 -15.59 7.64
N ALA A 229 4.75 -14.92 7.14
CA ALA A 229 4.78 -14.42 5.76
C ALA A 229 4.72 -15.56 4.74
N ALA A 230 5.48 -16.64 4.96
CA ALA A 230 5.48 -17.82 4.10
C ALA A 230 4.09 -18.48 4.02
N ALA A 231 3.42 -18.63 5.16
CA ALA A 231 2.08 -19.24 5.21
C ALA A 231 1.06 -18.40 4.42
N ILE A 232 1.02 -17.08 4.63
CA ILE A 232 0.10 -16.19 3.91
C ILE A 232 0.47 -16.11 2.42
N ALA A 233 1.76 -16.14 2.07
CA ALA A 233 2.20 -16.20 0.68
C ALA A 233 1.74 -17.47 -0.03
N ALA A 234 1.74 -18.61 0.66
CA ALA A 234 1.18 -19.86 0.12
C ALA A 234 -0.33 -19.74 -0.14
N ASP A 235 -1.08 -19.10 0.76
CA ASP A 235 -2.51 -18.85 0.58
C ASP A 235 -2.81 -18.01 -0.68
N CYS A 236 -1.95 -17.05 -1.03
CA CYS A 236 -2.11 -16.25 -2.25
C CYS A 236 -1.93 -17.05 -3.55
N ARG A 237 -1.25 -18.21 -3.52
CA ARG A 237 -0.95 -19.04 -4.69
C ARG A 237 -2.02 -20.11 -4.96
N LEU A 238 -2.91 -20.36 -4.01
CA LEU A 238 -3.94 -21.38 -4.09
C LEU A 238 -5.25 -20.89 -4.73
N GLY A 239 -5.34 -19.63 -5.10
CA GLY A 239 -6.45 -19.00 -5.82
C GLY A 239 -6.05 -18.64 -7.23
#